data_dba812493ea7d88978c43795ef501580
#
_entry.id   dba812493ea7d88978c43795ef501580
#
_cell.length_a   1.000
_cell.length_b   1.000
_cell.length_c   1.000
_cell.angle_alpha   90.00
_cell.angle_beta   90.00
_cell.angle_gamma   90.00
#
_symmetry.space_group_name_H-M   'P 1'
#
loop_
_entity.id
_entity.type
_entity.pdbx_description
1 polymer ?
#
loop_
_entity_poly.entity_id
_entity_poly.type
_entity_poly.pdbx_seq_one_letter_code
_entity_poly.pdbx_strand_id
1 'polypeptide(L)'
;MSAADLIEERAAGLPAASIVRRPSLDEVCALAAGRTADLLVEAVDARGTGHLALTGGSAGIALARALPAALTAGFCPSQGLEGIHLWFGDERFVPAGHADRNDLLAAGLVEAGVPEANVHRLCGPERAADVDDAAGRLAADLAAAGPAQGRFDVVHLGVGQIGRAHV
;
A
#
# COMPACT_ATOMS: atom_id res chain seq x y z
N MET A 1 31.99 -10.35 4.95
CA MET A 1 30.62 -10.71 4.54
C MET A 1 30.15 -9.62 3.58
N SER A 2 29.87 -9.95 2.34
CA SER A 2 29.40 -8.97 1.35
C SER A 2 27.93 -8.62 1.61
N ALA A 3 27.44 -7.52 1.01
CA ALA A 3 26.01 -7.19 1.07
C ALA A 3 25.13 -8.30 0.45
N ALA A 4 25.66 -9.02 -0.54
CA ALA A 4 25.00 -10.16 -1.16
C ALA A 4 24.87 -11.35 -0.17
N ASP A 5 25.93 -11.65 0.59
CA ASP A 5 25.91 -12.72 1.60
C ASP A 5 24.90 -12.44 2.71
N LEU A 6 24.74 -11.16 3.12
CA LEU A 6 23.75 -10.73 4.11
C LEU A 6 22.32 -10.82 3.58
N ILE A 7 22.11 -10.57 2.28
CA ILE A 7 20.79 -10.70 1.64
C ILE A 7 20.42 -12.17 1.53
N GLU A 8 21.33 -13.05 1.12
CA GLU A 8 21.09 -14.49 1.05
C GLU A 8 20.80 -15.10 2.43
N GLU A 9 21.56 -14.73 3.46
CA GLU A 9 21.33 -15.22 4.82
C GLU A 9 19.97 -14.75 5.36
N ARG A 10 19.55 -13.50 5.09
CA ARG A 10 18.23 -12.99 5.49
C ARG A 10 17.07 -13.58 4.68
N ALA A 11 17.32 -13.97 3.44
CA ALA A 11 16.32 -14.64 2.60
C ALA A 11 16.18 -16.13 2.94
N ALA A 12 17.16 -16.72 3.60
CA ALA A 12 17.09 -18.11 4.07
C ALA A 12 15.98 -18.27 5.11
N GLY A 13 14.90 -18.92 4.74
CA GLY A 13 13.72 -19.12 5.60
C GLY A 13 12.49 -18.27 5.22
N LEU A 14 12.61 -17.38 4.23
CA LEU A 14 11.44 -16.76 3.66
C LEU A 14 10.70 -17.71 2.71
N PRO A 15 9.36 -17.64 2.63
CA PRO A 15 8.63 -18.46 1.68
C PRO A 15 9.06 -18.13 0.24
N ALA A 16 9.09 -19.15 -0.61
CA ALA A 16 9.43 -18.97 -2.01
C ALA A 16 8.45 -18.03 -2.71
N ALA A 17 8.97 -17.14 -3.55
CA ALA A 17 8.15 -16.23 -4.32
C ALA A 17 7.25 -17.00 -5.30
N SER A 18 5.97 -16.68 -5.32
CA SER A 18 5.03 -17.17 -6.31
C SER A 18 5.01 -16.23 -7.52
N ILE A 19 5.38 -16.73 -8.69
CA ILE A 19 5.39 -15.94 -9.92
C ILE A 19 4.11 -16.20 -10.71
N VAL A 20 3.33 -15.15 -10.91
CA VAL A 20 2.12 -15.20 -11.75
C VAL A 20 2.32 -14.30 -12.97
N ARG A 21 2.07 -14.87 -14.15
CA ARG A 21 2.12 -14.14 -15.43
C ARG A 21 0.74 -14.05 -16.05
N ARG A 22 0.43 -12.91 -16.66
CA ARG A 22 -0.79 -12.67 -17.43
C ARG A 22 -0.44 -11.96 -18.74
N PRO A 23 -1.30 -12.06 -19.77
CA PRO A 23 -1.07 -11.43 -21.08
C PRO A 23 -1.03 -9.90 -21.04
N SER A 24 -1.73 -9.26 -20.11
CA SER A 24 -1.84 -7.80 -20.03
C SER A 24 -1.65 -7.27 -18.61
N LEU A 25 -1.32 -5.98 -18.50
CA LEU A 25 -1.24 -5.27 -17.23
C LEU A 25 -2.58 -5.29 -16.50
N ASP A 26 -3.68 -5.09 -17.23
CA ASP A 26 -5.03 -5.07 -16.64
C ASP A 26 -5.39 -6.42 -16.00
N GLU A 27 -5.05 -7.53 -16.64
CA GLU A 27 -5.27 -8.87 -16.09
C GLU A 27 -4.40 -9.14 -14.85
N VAL A 28 -3.14 -8.66 -14.86
CA VAL A 28 -2.28 -8.74 -13.67
C VAL A 28 -2.87 -7.92 -12.53
N CYS A 29 -3.30 -6.68 -12.82
CA CYS A 29 -3.86 -5.79 -11.80
C CYS A 29 -5.20 -6.30 -11.27
N ALA A 30 -6.07 -6.83 -12.11
CA ALA A 30 -7.33 -7.44 -11.66
C ALA A 30 -7.09 -8.63 -10.72
N LEU A 31 -6.14 -9.51 -11.05
CA LEU A 31 -5.78 -10.62 -10.18
C LEU A 31 -5.15 -10.15 -8.87
N ALA A 32 -4.23 -9.18 -8.93
CA ALA A 32 -3.59 -8.62 -7.75
C ALA A 32 -4.60 -7.92 -6.84
N ALA A 33 -5.55 -7.17 -7.42
CA ALA A 33 -6.63 -6.52 -6.68
C ALA A 33 -7.53 -7.53 -5.96
N GLY A 34 -7.92 -8.63 -6.65
CA GLY A 34 -8.69 -9.71 -6.02
C GLY A 34 -7.95 -10.33 -4.84
N ARG A 35 -6.69 -10.68 -5.01
CA ARG A 35 -5.87 -11.22 -3.90
C ARG A 35 -5.69 -10.25 -2.74
N THR A 36 -5.54 -8.96 -3.05
CA THR A 36 -5.47 -7.91 -2.03
C THR A 36 -6.79 -7.85 -1.25
N ALA A 37 -7.92 -7.89 -1.94
CA ALA A 37 -9.24 -7.90 -1.30
C ALA A 37 -9.41 -9.13 -0.39
N ASP A 38 -9.08 -10.33 -0.85
CA ASP A 38 -9.17 -11.56 -0.06
C ASP A 38 -8.37 -11.45 1.24
N LEU A 39 -7.10 -10.99 1.17
CA LEU A 39 -6.23 -10.84 2.33
C LEU A 39 -6.73 -9.76 3.31
N LEU A 40 -7.31 -8.67 2.79
CA LEU A 40 -7.87 -7.62 3.65
C LEU A 40 -9.17 -8.07 4.32
N VAL A 41 -10.03 -8.84 3.62
CA VAL A 41 -11.21 -9.48 4.22
C VAL A 41 -10.80 -10.38 5.38
N GLU A 42 -9.84 -11.30 5.14
CA GLU A 42 -9.32 -12.18 6.17
C GLU A 42 -8.76 -11.40 7.37
N ALA A 43 -8.05 -10.30 7.11
CA ALA A 43 -7.49 -9.45 8.15
C ALA A 43 -8.58 -8.75 8.98
N VAL A 44 -9.57 -8.16 8.34
CA VAL A 44 -10.69 -7.47 9.00
C VAL A 44 -11.54 -8.48 9.78
N ASP A 45 -11.82 -9.64 9.22
CA ASP A 45 -12.58 -10.70 9.92
C ASP A 45 -11.86 -11.18 11.17
N ALA A 46 -10.54 -11.33 11.10
CA ALA A 46 -9.75 -11.86 12.20
C ALA A 46 -9.48 -10.82 13.30
N ARG A 47 -9.32 -9.53 12.96
CA ARG A 47 -8.80 -8.51 13.88
C ARG A 47 -9.59 -7.19 13.89
N GLY A 48 -10.59 -7.05 13.05
CA GLY A 48 -11.34 -5.81 12.88
C GLY A 48 -10.64 -4.76 12.01
N THR A 49 -9.36 -4.98 11.65
CA THR A 49 -8.57 -4.05 10.83
C THR A 49 -7.73 -4.76 9.79
N GLY A 50 -7.55 -4.13 8.62
CA GLY A 50 -6.67 -4.58 7.55
C GLY A 50 -5.82 -3.41 7.04
N HIS A 51 -4.51 -3.59 6.92
CA HIS A 51 -3.56 -2.54 6.57
C HIS A 51 -2.92 -2.81 5.21
N LEU A 52 -3.15 -1.89 4.27
CA LEU A 52 -2.63 -1.92 2.91
C LEU A 52 -1.67 -0.76 2.68
N ALA A 53 -0.44 -1.05 2.24
CA ALA A 53 0.48 -0.05 1.72
C ALA A 53 0.44 -0.02 0.20
N LEU A 54 0.09 1.14 -0.37
CA LEU A 54 0.01 1.40 -1.80
C LEU A 54 1.38 1.84 -2.35
N THR A 55 1.59 1.62 -3.64
CA THR A 55 2.78 2.08 -4.37
C THR A 55 2.37 2.90 -5.59
N GLY A 56 3.21 3.84 -5.98
CA GLY A 56 3.04 4.63 -7.19
C GLY A 56 3.50 3.90 -8.46
N GLY A 57 3.75 4.69 -9.50
CA GLY A 57 4.17 4.22 -10.81
C GLY A 57 3.02 3.65 -11.64
N SER A 58 3.29 3.29 -12.90
CA SER A 58 2.25 2.86 -13.85
C SER A 58 1.47 1.63 -13.40
N ALA A 59 2.17 0.62 -12.85
CA ALA A 59 1.53 -0.58 -12.33
C ALA A 59 0.74 -0.30 -11.04
N GLY A 60 1.28 0.53 -10.13
CA GLY A 60 0.58 0.94 -8.91
C GLY A 60 -0.69 1.73 -9.20
N ILE A 61 -0.66 2.64 -10.16
CA ILE A 61 -1.83 3.40 -10.61
C ILE A 61 -2.89 2.45 -11.21
N ALA A 62 -2.48 1.52 -12.07
CA ALA A 62 -3.40 0.56 -12.67
C ALA A 62 -4.03 -0.36 -11.61
N LEU A 63 -3.24 -0.81 -10.64
CA LEU A 63 -3.72 -1.63 -9.54
C LEU A 63 -4.68 -0.85 -8.63
N ALA A 64 -4.35 0.40 -8.27
CA ALA A 64 -5.21 1.25 -7.45
C ALA A 64 -6.58 1.52 -8.11
N ARG A 65 -6.66 1.55 -9.44
CA ARG A 65 -7.92 1.65 -10.19
C ARG A 65 -8.76 0.38 -10.14
N ALA A 66 -8.13 -0.80 -10.02
CA ALA A 66 -8.84 -2.08 -9.96
C ALA A 66 -9.31 -2.44 -8.55
N LEU A 67 -8.67 -1.90 -7.50
CA LEU A 67 -8.95 -2.21 -6.10
C LEU A 67 -10.39 -1.91 -5.65
N PRO A 68 -11.01 -0.74 -5.97
CA PRO A 68 -12.35 -0.43 -5.49
C PRO A 68 -13.38 -1.51 -5.84
N ALA A 69 -13.39 -1.98 -7.08
CA ALA A 69 -14.30 -3.03 -7.52
C ALA A 69 -14.02 -4.37 -6.84
N ALA A 70 -12.75 -4.73 -6.66
CA ALA A 70 -12.36 -5.97 -5.99
C ALA A 70 -12.74 -5.96 -4.51
N LEU A 71 -12.53 -4.85 -3.80
CA LEU A 71 -12.90 -4.68 -2.40
C LEU A 71 -14.42 -4.72 -2.23
N THR A 72 -15.17 -3.98 -3.05
CA THR A 72 -16.64 -4.00 -2.99
C THR A 72 -17.21 -5.38 -3.27
N ALA A 73 -16.59 -6.19 -4.13
CA ALA A 73 -17.01 -7.56 -4.40
C ALA A 73 -16.60 -8.55 -3.30
N GLY A 74 -15.47 -8.31 -2.62
CA GLY A 74 -14.92 -9.19 -1.59
C GLY A 74 -15.57 -9.00 -0.21
N PHE A 75 -15.96 -7.76 0.13
CA PHE A 75 -16.55 -7.46 1.42
C PHE A 75 -18.06 -7.70 1.42
N CYS A 76 -18.56 -8.31 2.49
CA CYS A 76 -19.99 -8.41 2.70
C CYS A 76 -20.59 -7.00 2.95
N PRO A 77 -21.77 -6.67 2.39
CA PRO A 77 -22.41 -5.36 2.60
C PRO A 77 -22.61 -4.97 4.08
N SER A 78 -22.67 -5.95 4.98
CA SER A 78 -22.81 -5.72 6.42
C SER A 78 -21.49 -5.40 7.14
N GLN A 79 -20.34 -5.65 6.52
CA GLN A 79 -19.03 -5.40 7.12
C GLN A 79 -18.43 -4.06 6.71
N GLY A 80 -18.82 -3.57 5.51
CA GLY A 80 -18.28 -2.33 4.94
C GLY A 80 -16.75 -2.36 4.76
N LEU A 81 -16.17 -1.19 4.51
CA LEU A 81 -14.72 -1.03 4.36
C LEU A 81 -14.11 -0.23 5.53
N GLU A 82 -14.84 -0.07 6.63
CA GLU A 82 -14.47 0.78 7.77
C GLU A 82 -13.19 0.28 8.48
N GLY A 83 -12.90 -1.00 8.40
CA GLY A 83 -11.70 -1.59 9.00
C GLY A 83 -10.44 -1.46 8.16
N ILE A 84 -10.52 -0.93 6.93
CA ILE A 84 -9.35 -0.83 6.05
C ILE A 84 -8.59 0.46 6.32
N HIS A 85 -7.27 0.32 6.51
CA HIS A 85 -6.31 1.41 6.65
C HIS A 85 -5.37 1.45 5.44
N LEU A 86 -5.26 2.63 4.81
CA LEU A 86 -4.43 2.86 3.64
C LEU A 86 -3.17 3.63 4.01
N TRP A 87 -2.04 3.14 3.55
CA TRP A 87 -0.71 3.70 3.73
C TRP A 87 -0.01 3.83 2.38
N PHE A 88 1.11 4.53 2.33
CA PHE A 88 1.88 4.71 1.10
C PHE A 88 3.33 4.29 1.34
N GLY A 89 3.88 3.47 0.43
CA GLY A 89 5.24 2.97 0.53
C GLY A 89 6.30 4.06 0.34
N ASP A 90 5.97 5.05 -0.48
CA ASP A 90 6.74 6.28 -0.70
C ASP A 90 5.80 7.44 -1.05
N GLU A 91 6.29 8.66 -0.90
CA GLU A 91 5.55 9.86 -1.29
C GLU A 91 6.51 10.97 -1.73
N ARG A 92 6.03 11.83 -2.61
CA ARG A 92 6.77 13.02 -3.04
C ARG A 92 6.56 14.16 -2.06
N PHE A 93 7.66 14.79 -1.63
CA PHE A 93 7.58 15.97 -0.76
C PHE A 93 7.23 17.23 -1.56
N VAL A 94 5.99 17.30 -1.99
CA VAL A 94 5.36 18.38 -2.73
C VAL A 94 4.01 18.73 -2.10
N PRO A 95 3.42 19.90 -2.37
CA PRO A 95 2.15 20.34 -1.75
C PRO A 95 1.02 19.32 -1.92
N ALA A 96 0.10 19.30 -0.96
CA ALA A 96 -1.11 18.49 -1.03
C ALA A 96 -1.88 18.74 -2.34
N GLY A 97 -2.38 17.68 -2.97
CA GLY A 97 -3.07 17.73 -4.25
C GLY A 97 -2.17 17.88 -5.47
N HIS A 98 -0.84 17.93 -5.30
CA HIS A 98 0.07 17.92 -6.46
C HIS A 98 -0.06 16.61 -7.24
N ALA A 99 -0.02 16.69 -8.59
CA ALA A 99 -0.27 15.53 -9.46
C ALA A 99 0.74 14.37 -9.27
N ASP A 100 1.94 14.66 -8.76
CA ASP A 100 2.98 13.66 -8.53
C ASP A 100 2.81 12.91 -7.21
N ARG A 101 1.79 13.24 -6.41
CA ARG A 101 1.55 12.57 -5.13
C ARG A 101 0.90 11.21 -5.30
N ASN A 102 1.44 10.24 -4.57
CA ASN A 102 0.87 8.88 -4.50
C ASN A 102 -0.42 8.82 -3.68
N ASP A 103 -0.65 9.77 -2.74
CA ASP A 103 -1.86 9.79 -1.92
C ASP A 103 -3.16 9.99 -2.72
N LEU A 104 -3.06 10.49 -3.94
CA LEU A 104 -4.18 10.58 -4.89
C LEU A 104 -4.73 9.19 -5.29
N LEU A 105 -3.94 8.13 -5.14
CA LEU A 105 -4.36 6.75 -5.41
C LEU A 105 -5.47 6.28 -4.47
N ALA A 106 -5.61 6.90 -3.30
CA ALA A 106 -6.66 6.55 -2.34
C ALA A 106 -8.05 7.04 -2.73
N ALA A 107 -8.17 8.01 -3.66
CA ALA A 107 -9.46 8.65 -3.97
C ALA A 107 -10.56 7.64 -4.33
N GLY A 108 -10.30 6.72 -5.27
CA GLY A 108 -11.28 5.70 -5.65
C GLY A 108 -11.63 4.71 -4.53
N LEU A 109 -10.71 4.49 -3.59
CA LEU A 109 -10.94 3.62 -2.42
C LEU A 109 -11.84 4.32 -1.37
N VAL A 110 -11.63 5.62 -1.18
CA VAL A 110 -12.49 6.45 -0.33
C VAL A 110 -13.90 6.54 -0.93
N GLU A 111 -14.02 6.77 -2.24
CA GLU A 111 -15.32 6.74 -2.94
C GLU A 111 -16.03 5.39 -2.81
N ALA A 112 -15.27 4.29 -2.73
CA ALA A 112 -15.82 2.95 -2.52
C ALA A 112 -16.25 2.67 -1.07
N GLY A 113 -15.86 3.53 -0.10
CA GLY A 113 -16.31 3.42 1.28
C GLY A 113 -15.20 3.26 2.33
N VAL A 114 -13.92 3.29 1.95
CA VAL A 114 -12.83 3.38 2.95
C VAL A 114 -12.90 4.74 3.63
N PRO A 115 -12.96 4.80 4.98
CA PRO A 115 -13.03 6.07 5.68
C PRO A 115 -11.81 6.96 5.39
N GLU A 116 -12.05 8.24 5.13
CA GLU A 116 -10.97 9.22 4.93
C GLU A 116 -10.02 9.29 6.15
N ALA A 117 -10.54 9.07 7.35
CA ALA A 117 -9.75 9.02 8.59
C ALA A 117 -8.75 7.86 8.62
N ASN A 118 -8.96 6.82 7.82
CA ASN A 118 -8.08 5.66 7.71
C ASN A 118 -7.07 5.80 6.55
N VAL A 119 -7.02 6.95 5.88
CA VAL A 119 -6.01 7.23 4.85
C VAL A 119 -4.85 8.00 5.47
N HIS A 120 -3.77 7.30 5.74
CA HIS A 120 -2.58 7.82 6.41
C HIS A 120 -1.62 8.46 5.40
N ARG A 121 -1.88 9.75 5.09
CA ARG A 121 -1.10 10.52 4.13
C ARG A 121 0.18 11.07 4.74
N LEU A 122 1.28 10.94 4.00
CA LEU A 122 2.51 11.64 4.37
C LEU A 122 2.33 13.15 4.22
N CYS A 123 2.90 13.91 5.15
CA CYS A 123 2.84 15.36 5.12
C CYS A 123 3.69 15.92 3.96
N GLY A 124 3.16 16.93 3.28
CA GLY A 124 3.91 17.78 2.37
C GLY A 124 4.43 19.05 3.06
N PRO A 125 5.04 19.98 2.28
CA PRO A 125 5.64 21.21 2.81
C PRO A 125 4.66 22.16 3.46
N GLU A 126 3.35 21.96 3.32
CA GLU A 126 2.31 22.72 4.01
C GLU A 126 2.15 22.33 5.49
N ARG A 127 2.65 21.14 5.89
CA ARG A 127 2.48 20.56 7.22
C ARG A 127 3.78 20.08 7.86
N ALA A 128 4.86 19.95 7.10
CA ALA A 128 6.16 19.53 7.57
C ALA A 128 7.23 20.52 7.09
N ALA A 129 8.21 20.79 7.95
CA ALA A 129 9.27 21.74 7.63
C ALA A 129 10.22 21.21 6.54
N ASP A 130 10.47 19.90 6.57
CA ASP A 130 11.32 19.18 5.63
C ASP A 130 10.92 17.70 5.58
N VAL A 131 11.70 16.90 4.85
CA VAL A 131 11.46 15.45 4.67
C VAL A 131 11.63 14.69 5.99
N ASP A 132 12.55 15.11 6.83
CA ASP A 132 12.82 14.45 8.12
C ASP A 132 11.68 14.68 9.11
N ASP A 133 11.12 15.90 9.16
CA ASP A 133 9.92 16.19 9.95
C ASP A 133 8.73 15.38 9.41
N ALA A 134 8.55 15.29 8.09
CA ALA A 134 7.50 14.48 7.49
C ALA A 134 7.65 12.99 7.85
N ALA A 135 8.86 12.45 7.82
CA ALA A 135 9.16 11.08 8.21
C ALA A 135 8.89 10.83 9.72
N GLY A 136 9.24 11.80 10.57
CA GLY A 136 8.95 11.73 12.01
C GLY A 136 7.44 11.68 12.30
N ARG A 137 6.64 12.44 11.55
CA ARG A 137 5.17 12.41 11.66
C ARG A 137 4.59 11.07 11.20
N LEU A 138 5.08 10.53 10.08
CA LEU A 138 4.67 9.19 9.63
C LEU A 138 5.01 8.12 10.68
N ALA A 139 6.20 8.21 11.30
CA ALA A 139 6.58 7.29 12.36
C ALA A 139 5.63 7.37 13.57
N ALA A 140 5.17 8.57 13.93
CA ALA A 140 4.17 8.77 14.97
C ALA A 140 2.81 8.20 14.58
N ASP A 141 2.35 8.41 13.34
CA ASP A 141 1.10 7.83 12.84
C ASP A 141 1.15 6.30 12.82
N LEU A 142 2.27 5.73 12.38
CA LEU A 142 2.49 4.27 12.42
C LEU A 142 2.48 3.72 13.86
N ALA A 143 3.02 4.46 14.82
CA ALA A 143 2.98 4.05 16.22
C ALA A 143 1.56 4.13 16.82
N ALA A 144 0.74 5.08 16.37
CA ALA A 144 -0.60 5.31 16.89
C ALA A 144 -1.67 4.43 16.23
N ALA A 145 -1.61 4.26 14.91
CA ALA A 145 -2.66 3.63 14.11
C ALA A 145 -2.13 2.56 13.13
N GLY A 146 -0.84 2.25 13.16
CA GLY A 146 -0.25 1.25 12.29
C GLY A 146 -0.59 -0.18 12.69
N PRO A 147 -0.24 -1.14 11.82
CA PRO A 147 -0.52 -2.54 12.06
C PRO A 147 0.22 -3.07 13.30
N ALA A 148 -0.41 -3.96 14.03
CA ALA A 148 0.19 -4.61 15.20
C ALA A 148 1.55 -5.23 14.84
N GLN A 149 2.57 -4.99 15.67
CA GLN A 149 3.94 -5.44 15.45
C GLN A 149 4.59 -4.92 14.16
N GLY A 150 4.07 -3.82 13.55
CA GLY A 150 4.57 -3.25 12.30
C GLY A 150 4.38 -4.14 11.06
N ARG A 151 3.46 -5.11 11.10
CA ARG A 151 3.24 -6.07 10.01
C ARG A 151 2.00 -5.71 9.20
N PHE A 152 2.21 -5.15 8.04
CA PHE A 152 1.15 -4.92 7.05
C PHE A 152 0.56 -6.23 6.55
N ASP A 153 -0.73 -6.24 6.26
CA ASP A 153 -1.40 -7.38 5.65
C ASP A 153 -1.06 -7.49 4.18
N VAL A 154 -0.98 -6.36 3.50
CA VAL A 154 -0.56 -6.28 2.10
C VAL A 154 0.36 -5.08 1.89
N VAL A 155 1.46 -5.29 1.19
CA VAL A 155 2.34 -4.23 0.70
C VAL A 155 2.48 -4.37 -0.81
N HIS A 156 2.06 -3.36 -1.55
CA HIS A 156 2.31 -3.30 -2.98
C HIS A 156 3.71 -2.75 -3.22
N LEU A 157 4.49 -3.46 -4.01
CA LEU A 157 5.83 -3.04 -4.42
C LEU A 157 5.90 -2.96 -5.93
N GLY A 158 6.32 -1.81 -6.44
CA GLY A 158 6.60 -1.63 -7.86
C GLY A 158 7.97 -2.19 -8.22
N VAL A 159 8.06 -2.87 -9.36
CA VAL A 159 9.35 -3.25 -9.95
C VAL A 159 9.68 -2.22 -11.02
N GLY A 160 10.67 -1.37 -10.77
CA GLY A 160 11.18 -0.42 -11.75
C GLY A 160 11.94 -1.13 -12.87
N GLN A 161 12.21 -0.40 -13.97
CA GLN A 161 13.13 -0.89 -15.00
C GLN A 161 14.51 -1.13 -14.36
N ILE A 162 15.11 -2.28 -14.70
CA ILE A 162 16.36 -2.77 -14.13
C ILE A 162 17.42 -1.64 -14.06
N GLY A 163 18.01 -1.42 -12.87
CA GLY A 163 19.12 -0.52 -12.64
C GLY A 163 18.79 0.90 -12.18
N ARG A 164 17.55 1.22 -11.88
CA ARG A 164 17.17 2.49 -11.24
C ARG A 164 16.58 2.24 -9.86
N ALA A 165 17.43 2.02 -8.87
CA ALA A 165 17.10 2.38 -7.53
C ALA A 165 17.11 3.92 -7.49
N HIS A 166 15.99 4.56 -7.24
CA HIS A 166 16.00 5.95 -6.86
C HIS A 166 16.47 5.99 -5.40
N VAL A 167 17.74 6.38 -5.23
CA VAL A 167 18.29 6.80 -3.96
C VAL A 167 17.84 8.24 -3.74
#